data_e5c412b78bc4e373ea488d910c7271d2
#
_entry.id   e5c412b78bc4e373ea488d910c7271d2
#
_cell.length_a   1.000
_cell.length_b   1.000
_cell.length_c   1.000
_cell.angle_alpha   90.00
_cell.angle_beta   90.00
_cell.angle_gamma   90.00
#
_symmetry.space_group_name_H-M   'P 1'
#
loop_
_entity.id
_entity.type
_entity.pdbx_description
1 polymer ?
#
loop_
_entity_poly.entity_id
_entity_poly.type
_entity_poly.pdbx_seq_one_letter_code
_entity_poly.pdbx_strand_id
1 'polypeptide(L)'
;IVGDKKVNSIKNTLEDNFALQILMKMFDKSSFLSITSWSISPKEVLHICNDIMINNRKNVIEFGSGFSTICIAQLIKKENLEINFISVESSQDWIDKLSKKLLELELSQYVKFVYAPITNVSPSLKMRNQNLWYDENFLNENLPNIKFDCVIVDGPPSKNSPFIRFSALPYLVNKLNKNYAIFLDDYRREIEKEIL
;
A
#
# COMPACT_ATOMS: atom_id res chain seq x y z
N ILE A 1 -8.48 -27.95 16.95
CA ILE A 1 -8.81 -26.49 16.81
C ILE A 1 -7.70 -25.59 17.37
N VAL A 2 -7.09 -25.88 18.54
CA VAL A 2 -5.96 -25.08 19.07
C VAL A 2 -4.65 -25.40 18.30
N GLY A 3 -4.45 -26.63 17.92
CA GLY A 3 -3.31 -27.07 17.11
C GLY A 3 -3.26 -26.40 15.74
N ASP A 4 -4.39 -26.34 15.05
CA ASP A 4 -4.50 -25.76 13.69
C ASP A 4 -4.16 -24.28 13.64
N LYS A 5 -4.62 -23.48 14.65
CA LYS A 5 -4.28 -22.05 14.76
C LYS A 5 -2.78 -21.84 14.96
N LYS A 6 -2.13 -22.66 15.78
CA LYS A 6 -0.69 -22.58 16.04
C LYS A 6 0.11 -22.99 14.80
N VAL A 7 -0.28 -24.04 14.11
CA VAL A 7 0.36 -24.46 12.86
C VAL A 7 0.25 -23.39 11.77
N ASN A 8 -0.94 -22.79 11.59
CA ASN A 8 -1.15 -21.70 10.65
C ASN A 8 -0.34 -20.45 10.99
N SER A 9 -0.21 -20.12 12.29
CA SER A 9 0.66 -19.00 12.73
C SER A 9 2.12 -19.25 12.36
N ILE A 10 2.66 -20.44 12.63
CA ILE A 10 4.03 -20.82 12.28
C ILE A 10 4.23 -20.77 10.77
N LYS A 11 3.30 -21.35 9.99
CA LYS A 11 3.36 -21.33 8.54
C LYS A 11 3.44 -19.89 8.01
N ASN A 12 2.56 -18.99 8.48
CA ASN A 12 2.59 -17.58 8.07
C ASN A 12 3.93 -16.91 8.38
N THR A 13 4.49 -17.14 9.58
CA THR A 13 5.80 -16.60 9.95
C THR A 13 6.92 -17.12 9.03
N LEU A 14 6.88 -18.39 8.64
CA LEU A 14 7.86 -18.95 7.71
C LEU A 14 7.72 -18.36 6.31
N GLU A 15 6.49 -18.17 5.83
CA GLU A 15 6.22 -17.53 4.54
C GLU A 15 6.65 -16.08 4.52
N ASP A 16 6.42 -15.31 5.61
CA ASP A 16 6.90 -13.93 5.76
C ASP A 16 8.43 -13.85 5.77
N ASN A 17 9.10 -14.75 6.49
CA ASN A 17 10.56 -14.81 6.51
C ASN A 17 11.14 -15.14 5.13
N PHE A 18 10.55 -16.09 4.43
CA PHE A 18 10.95 -16.44 3.07
C PHE A 18 10.78 -15.27 2.10
N ALA A 19 9.62 -14.60 2.16
CA ALA A 19 9.34 -13.44 1.34
C ALA A 19 10.31 -12.29 1.64
N LEU A 20 10.58 -12.03 2.92
CA LEU A 20 11.56 -11.01 3.32
C LEU A 20 12.95 -11.29 2.73
N GLN A 21 13.40 -12.54 2.77
CA GLN A 21 14.70 -12.92 2.18
C GLN A 21 14.73 -12.64 0.66
N ILE A 22 13.64 -12.87 -0.06
CA ILE A 22 13.55 -12.56 -1.49
C ILE A 22 13.59 -11.05 -1.71
N LEU A 23 12.75 -10.29 -0.98
CA LEU A 23 12.68 -8.84 -1.09
C LEU A 23 14.04 -8.19 -0.78
N MET A 24 14.74 -8.66 0.26
CA MET A 24 16.04 -8.13 0.64
C MET A 24 17.14 -8.34 -0.41
N LYS A 25 16.97 -9.30 -1.33
CA LYS A 25 17.90 -9.46 -2.48
C LYS A 25 17.81 -8.31 -3.50
N MET A 26 16.79 -7.49 -3.43
CA MET A 26 16.68 -6.29 -4.26
C MET A 26 17.56 -5.14 -3.75
N PHE A 27 17.99 -5.19 -2.49
CA PHE A 27 18.76 -4.13 -1.82
C PHE A 27 20.22 -4.54 -1.61
N ASP A 28 21.09 -3.54 -1.47
CA ASP A 28 22.47 -3.77 -1.07
C ASP A 28 22.54 -4.28 0.36
N LYS A 29 23.56 -5.10 0.67
CA LYS A 29 23.72 -5.74 1.99
C LYS A 29 23.84 -4.76 3.15
N SER A 30 24.24 -3.52 2.91
CA SER A 30 24.37 -2.46 3.91
C SER A 30 23.08 -1.71 4.18
N SER A 31 22.02 -1.92 3.40
CA SER A 31 20.76 -1.19 3.52
C SER A 31 19.96 -1.70 4.71
N PHE A 32 19.65 -0.81 5.66
CA PHE A 32 18.70 -1.10 6.74
C PHE A 32 17.31 -0.61 6.35
N LEU A 33 16.32 -1.51 6.37
CA LEU A 33 14.92 -1.20 6.14
C LEU A 33 14.13 -1.36 7.43
N SER A 34 13.41 -0.33 7.83
CA SER A 34 12.54 -0.38 9.02
C SER A 34 11.26 -1.13 8.66
N ILE A 35 11.03 -2.25 9.33
CA ILE A 35 9.78 -3.00 9.29
C ILE A 35 9.19 -2.92 10.71
N THR A 36 7.95 -2.47 10.81
CA THR A 36 7.24 -2.30 12.08
C THR A 36 5.99 -3.16 12.09
N SER A 37 5.31 -3.23 13.23
CA SER A 37 4.01 -3.89 13.34
C SER A 37 2.87 -3.20 12.56
N TRP A 38 3.15 -2.02 11.98
CA TRP A 38 2.24 -1.27 11.13
C TRP A 38 2.51 -1.48 9.63
N SER A 39 3.62 -2.17 9.31
CA SER A 39 3.98 -2.43 7.92
C SER A 39 3.17 -3.59 7.38
N ILE A 40 2.73 -3.45 6.15
CA ILE A 40 2.21 -4.58 5.37
C ILE A 40 3.21 -5.75 5.41
N SER A 41 2.71 -6.98 5.47
CA SER A 41 3.59 -8.15 5.64
C SER A 41 4.53 -8.34 4.46
N PRO A 42 5.76 -8.84 4.68
CA PRO A 42 6.70 -9.15 3.60
C PRO A 42 6.11 -10.08 2.52
N LYS A 43 5.28 -11.04 2.93
CA LYS A 43 4.58 -11.93 2.01
C LYS A 43 3.63 -11.17 1.08
N GLU A 44 2.85 -10.26 1.63
CA GLU A 44 1.93 -9.45 0.83
C GLU A 44 2.66 -8.49 -0.09
N VAL A 45 3.75 -7.86 0.37
CA VAL A 45 4.62 -7.04 -0.50
C VAL A 45 5.20 -7.86 -1.64
N LEU A 46 5.66 -9.09 -1.38
CA LEU A 46 6.16 -9.98 -2.44
C LEU A 46 5.05 -10.35 -3.43
N HIS A 47 3.81 -10.60 -2.97
CA HIS A 47 2.67 -10.83 -3.85
C HIS A 47 2.37 -9.63 -4.75
N ILE A 48 2.41 -8.41 -4.21
CA ILE A 48 2.25 -7.17 -4.97
C ILE A 48 3.36 -7.03 -6.02
N CYS A 49 4.62 -7.22 -5.63
CA CYS A 49 5.75 -7.17 -6.56
C CYS A 49 5.61 -8.20 -7.69
N ASN A 50 5.20 -9.42 -7.37
CA ASN A 50 4.96 -10.47 -8.36
C ASN A 50 3.81 -10.09 -9.31
N ASP A 51 2.70 -9.53 -8.80
CA ASP A 51 1.58 -9.11 -9.64
C ASP A 51 2.01 -7.98 -10.59
N ILE A 52 2.78 -7.01 -10.09
CA ILE A 52 3.32 -5.91 -10.91
C ILE A 52 4.13 -6.47 -12.08
N MET A 53 5.02 -7.43 -11.81
CA MET A 53 5.89 -8.03 -12.81
C MET A 53 5.13 -8.92 -13.80
N ILE A 54 4.33 -9.85 -13.29
CA ILE A 54 3.66 -10.88 -14.10
C ILE A 54 2.58 -10.26 -15.00
N ASN A 55 1.85 -9.27 -14.48
CA ASN A 55 0.72 -8.64 -15.18
C ASN A 55 1.10 -7.31 -15.86
N ASN A 56 2.41 -6.95 -15.89
CA ASN A 56 2.91 -5.72 -16.52
C ASN A 56 2.14 -4.46 -16.08
N ARG A 57 1.92 -4.30 -14.76
CA ARG A 57 1.23 -3.12 -14.23
C ARG A 57 1.99 -1.85 -14.57
N LYS A 58 1.26 -0.79 -14.92
CA LYS A 58 1.82 0.50 -15.37
C LYS A 58 1.47 1.67 -14.46
N ASN A 59 0.33 1.60 -13.77
CA ASN A 59 -0.17 2.69 -12.95
C ASN A 59 -0.56 2.15 -11.58
N VAL A 60 0.35 2.28 -10.63
CA VAL A 60 0.21 1.76 -9.27
C VAL A 60 -0.18 2.90 -8.34
N ILE A 61 -1.21 2.71 -7.53
CA ILE A 61 -1.57 3.62 -6.43
C ILE A 61 -1.59 2.86 -5.10
N GLU A 62 -0.97 3.46 -4.10
CA GLU A 62 -0.94 2.97 -2.72
C GLU A 62 -1.59 4.00 -1.79
N PHE A 63 -2.45 3.54 -0.90
CA PHE A 63 -2.97 4.31 0.21
C PHE A 63 -2.32 3.84 1.51
N GLY A 64 -1.54 4.71 2.15
CA GLY A 64 -0.67 4.37 3.28
C GLY A 64 0.74 4.03 2.82
N SER A 65 1.69 4.90 3.14
CA SER A 65 3.09 4.77 2.71
C SER A 65 3.93 4.01 3.73
N GLY A 66 4.89 3.20 3.27
CA GLY A 66 5.74 2.49 4.21
C GLY A 66 6.79 1.57 3.58
N PHE A 67 6.92 0.39 4.14
CA PHE A 67 7.84 -0.65 3.68
C PHE A 67 7.53 -1.08 2.24
N SER A 68 6.25 -1.24 1.91
CA SER A 68 5.78 -1.53 0.54
C SER A 68 6.24 -0.47 -0.46
N THR A 69 6.13 0.82 -0.11
CA THR A 69 6.57 1.93 -0.94
C THR A 69 8.04 1.79 -1.34
N ILE A 70 8.90 1.49 -0.36
CA ILE A 70 10.35 1.30 -0.61
C ILE A 70 10.59 0.08 -1.49
N CYS A 71 9.92 -1.04 -1.23
CA CYS A 71 10.11 -2.27 -2.00
C CYS A 71 9.65 -2.12 -3.46
N ILE A 72 8.51 -1.47 -3.69
CA ILE A 72 7.99 -1.23 -5.04
C ILE A 72 8.90 -0.28 -5.80
N ALA A 73 9.33 0.84 -5.18
CA ALA A 73 10.28 1.76 -5.80
C ALA A 73 11.61 1.08 -6.15
N GLN A 74 12.11 0.19 -5.28
CA GLN A 74 13.31 -0.60 -5.55
C GLN A 74 13.11 -1.61 -6.68
N LEU A 75 11.95 -2.25 -6.76
CA LEU A 75 11.61 -3.13 -7.88
C LEU A 75 11.62 -2.36 -9.20
N ILE A 76 10.98 -1.19 -9.24
CA ILE A 76 10.93 -0.33 -10.43
C ILE A 76 12.35 0.04 -10.88
N LYS A 77 13.22 0.46 -9.95
CA LYS A 77 14.63 0.78 -10.23
C LYS A 77 15.36 -0.44 -10.76
N LYS A 78 15.30 -1.55 -10.06
CA LYS A 78 16.10 -2.74 -10.35
C LYS A 78 15.76 -3.40 -11.68
N GLU A 79 14.49 -3.47 -12.00
CA GLU A 79 13.96 -4.10 -13.22
C GLU A 79 13.78 -3.07 -14.37
N ASN A 80 14.18 -1.82 -14.15
CA ASN A 80 14.06 -0.71 -15.11
C ASN A 80 12.63 -0.60 -15.69
N LEU A 81 11.64 -0.60 -14.80
CA LEU A 81 10.23 -0.59 -15.20
C LEU A 81 9.73 0.84 -15.47
N GLU A 82 8.91 0.99 -16.49
CA GLU A 82 8.18 2.23 -16.76
C GLU A 82 6.82 2.19 -16.06
N ILE A 83 6.78 2.62 -14.80
CA ILE A 83 5.60 2.60 -13.94
C ILE A 83 5.36 3.98 -13.32
N ASN A 84 4.13 4.46 -13.39
CA ASN A 84 3.65 5.57 -12.59
C ASN A 84 3.26 5.04 -11.21
N PHE A 85 4.11 5.24 -10.21
CA PHE A 85 3.83 4.82 -8.85
C PHE A 85 3.51 6.02 -7.96
N ILE A 86 2.33 6.02 -7.36
CA ILE A 86 1.82 7.07 -6.48
C ILE A 86 1.55 6.47 -5.11
N SER A 87 2.05 7.10 -4.06
CA SER A 87 1.79 6.73 -2.67
C SER A 87 1.10 7.88 -1.96
N VAL A 88 -0.14 7.65 -1.50
CA VAL A 88 -0.97 8.61 -0.77
C VAL A 88 -0.74 8.45 0.72
N GLU A 89 -0.47 9.56 1.42
CA GLU A 89 -0.20 9.54 2.85
C GLU A 89 -0.83 10.76 3.54
N SER A 90 -1.31 10.55 4.78
CA SER A 90 -1.95 11.60 5.59
C SER A 90 -1.02 12.32 6.57
N SER A 91 0.17 11.84 6.77
CA SER A 91 1.18 12.41 7.66
C SER A 91 2.33 13.01 6.87
N GLN A 92 2.43 14.35 6.86
CA GLN A 92 3.55 15.03 6.24
C GLN A 92 4.90 14.64 6.89
N ASP A 93 4.93 14.54 8.22
CA ASP A 93 6.14 14.10 8.95
C ASP A 93 6.61 12.69 8.53
N TRP A 94 5.66 11.81 8.20
CA TRP A 94 5.98 10.47 7.72
C TRP A 94 6.49 10.50 6.29
N ILE A 95 5.87 11.30 5.41
CA ILE A 95 6.35 11.53 4.05
C ILE A 95 7.80 12.04 4.08
N ASP A 96 8.11 13.00 4.95
CA ASP A 96 9.45 13.60 5.05
C ASP A 96 10.49 12.56 5.50
N LYS A 97 10.15 11.71 6.47
CA LYS A 97 11.02 10.61 6.93
C LYS A 97 11.27 9.59 5.83
N LEU A 98 10.19 9.19 5.15
CA LEU A 98 10.27 8.19 4.09
C LEU A 98 11.01 8.72 2.86
N SER A 99 10.81 10.02 2.53
CA SER A 99 11.52 10.70 1.45
C SER A 99 13.04 10.75 1.68
N LYS A 100 13.46 10.99 2.92
CA LYS A 100 14.90 10.89 3.29
C LYS A 100 15.45 9.50 3.05
N LYS A 101 14.68 8.47 3.46
CA LYS A 101 15.09 7.08 3.24
C LYS A 101 15.15 6.70 1.76
N LEU A 102 14.19 7.15 0.97
CA LEU A 102 14.20 6.95 -0.48
C LEU A 102 15.38 7.68 -1.15
N LEU A 103 15.74 8.86 -0.67
CA LEU A 103 16.92 9.59 -1.16
C LEU A 103 18.21 8.81 -0.86
N GLU A 104 18.39 8.29 0.36
CA GLU A 104 19.54 7.46 0.74
C GLU A 104 19.68 6.20 -0.13
N LEU A 105 18.56 5.65 -0.60
CA LEU A 105 18.51 4.47 -1.47
C LEU A 105 18.52 4.81 -2.97
N GLU A 106 18.57 6.10 -3.31
CA GLU A 106 18.45 6.60 -4.70
C GLU A 106 17.14 6.15 -5.39
N LEU A 107 16.02 6.22 -4.64
CA LEU A 107 14.72 5.77 -5.08
C LEU A 107 13.69 6.91 -5.28
N SER A 108 14.04 8.14 -4.98
CA SER A 108 13.11 9.28 -4.95
C SER A 108 12.37 9.50 -6.28
N GLN A 109 13.00 9.19 -7.42
CA GLN A 109 12.39 9.35 -8.74
C GLN A 109 11.38 8.26 -9.13
N TYR A 110 11.28 7.18 -8.36
CA TYR A 110 10.44 6.01 -8.68
C TYR A 110 9.09 6.00 -7.95
N VAL A 111 8.82 7.01 -7.11
CA VAL A 111 7.53 7.18 -6.43
C VAL A 111 7.18 8.65 -6.30
N LYS A 112 5.90 8.96 -6.51
CA LYS A 112 5.34 10.30 -6.25
C LYS A 112 4.48 10.22 -4.99
N PHE A 113 4.84 10.99 -3.95
CA PHE A 113 3.96 11.15 -2.80
C PHE A 113 2.82 12.13 -3.11
N VAL A 114 1.65 11.81 -2.60
CA VAL A 114 0.49 12.69 -2.54
C VAL A 114 0.08 12.80 -1.08
N TYR A 115 0.32 13.95 -0.48
CA TYR A 115 -0.23 14.26 0.82
C TYR A 115 -1.75 14.44 0.71
N ALA A 116 -2.51 13.79 1.59
CA ALA A 116 -3.96 13.99 1.71
C ALA A 116 -4.37 13.91 3.19
N PRO A 117 -4.75 15.01 3.82
CA PRO A 117 -5.16 15.00 5.23
C PRO A 117 -6.41 14.15 5.43
N ILE A 118 -6.63 13.70 6.67
CA ILE A 118 -7.85 12.96 7.02
C ILE A 118 -8.95 13.95 7.38
N THR A 119 -10.08 13.81 6.71
CA THR A 119 -11.28 14.64 6.91
C THR A 119 -12.54 13.80 7.01
N ASN A 120 -13.70 14.44 7.17
CA ASN A 120 -14.98 13.75 7.13
C ASN A 120 -15.20 13.12 5.74
N VAL A 121 -15.53 11.84 5.72
CA VAL A 121 -15.83 11.11 4.49
C VAL A 121 -17.16 11.59 3.89
N SER A 122 -17.20 11.74 2.56
CA SER A 122 -18.45 12.07 1.86
C SER A 122 -19.46 10.90 1.91
N PRO A 123 -20.76 11.18 1.86
CA PRO A 123 -21.79 10.15 1.87
C PRO A 123 -21.66 9.12 0.73
N SER A 124 -21.13 9.53 -0.42
CA SER A 124 -20.93 8.67 -1.60
C SER A 124 -19.82 7.64 -1.44
N LEU A 125 -18.86 7.89 -0.56
CA LEU A 125 -17.72 7.01 -0.29
C LEU A 125 -17.83 6.28 1.05
N LYS A 126 -18.88 6.55 1.81
CA LYS A 126 -19.03 6.11 3.18
C LYS A 126 -19.59 4.69 3.26
N MET A 127 -19.02 3.88 4.14
CA MET A 127 -19.59 2.60 4.56
C MET A 127 -20.11 2.68 6.01
N ARG A 128 -21.38 2.37 6.24
CA ARG A 128 -21.99 2.27 7.57
C ARG A 128 -21.70 3.48 8.47
N ASN A 129 -21.06 3.27 9.62
CA ASN A 129 -20.67 4.29 10.59
C ASN A 129 -19.25 4.83 10.40
N GLN A 130 -18.68 4.65 9.23
CA GLN A 130 -17.42 5.32 8.85
C GLN A 130 -17.58 6.84 8.94
N ASN A 131 -16.61 7.54 9.50
CA ASN A 131 -16.68 8.99 9.65
C ASN A 131 -15.56 9.73 8.91
N LEU A 132 -14.41 9.09 8.76
CA LEU A 132 -13.19 9.73 8.24
C LEU A 132 -12.64 8.99 7.04
N TRP A 133 -11.98 9.75 6.16
CA TRP A 133 -11.13 9.26 5.09
C TRP A 133 -10.16 10.36 4.64
N TYR A 134 -9.33 10.08 3.63
CA TYR A 134 -8.51 11.10 2.97
C TYR A 134 -9.38 12.20 2.37
N ASP A 135 -8.91 13.45 2.41
CA ASP A 135 -9.60 14.58 1.80
C ASP A 135 -9.72 14.40 0.28
N GLU A 136 -10.96 14.31 -0.21
CA GLU A 136 -11.26 14.07 -1.62
C GLU A 136 -10.81 15.23 -2.52
N ASN A 137 -10.87 16.48 -2.03
CA ASN A 137 -10.47 17.63 -2.81
C ASN A 137 -8.95 17.59 -3.04
N PHE A 138 -8.17 17.33 -1.99
CA PHE A 138 -6.72 17.13 -2.13
C PHE A 138 -6.38 16.01 -3.08
N LEU A 139 -7.09 14.88 -3.00
CA LEU A 139 -6.86 13.76 -3.92
C LEU A 139 -7.20 14.15 -5.37
N ASN A 140 -8.32 14.81 -5.60
CA ASN A 140 -8.76 15.20 -6.94
C ASN A 140 -7.84 16.25 -7.58
N GLU A 141 -7.25 17.14 -6.78
CA GLU A 141 -6.31 18.16 -7.25
C GLU A 141 -4.92 17.61 -7.54
N ASN A 142 -4.48 16.57 -6.82
CA ASN A 142 -3.09 16.12 -6.83
C ASN A 142 -2.86 14.77 -7.53
N LEU A 143 -3.92 13.96 -7.71
CA LEU A 143 -3.83 12.72 -8.47
C LEU A 143 -3.89 13.01 -9.97
N PRO A 144 -3.06 12.35 -10.79
CA PRO A 144 -3.12 12.49 -12.23
C PRO A 144 -4.42 11.87 -12.78
N ASN A 145 -4.87 12.39 -13.92
CA ASN A 145 -6.02 11.83 -14.62
C ASN A 145 -5.62 10.61 -15.47
N ILE A 146 -5.26 9.52 -14.79
CA ILE A 146 -4.89 8.23 -15.38
C ILE A 146 -5.76 7.11 -14.84
N LYS A 147 -5.73 5.94 -15.49
CA LYS A 147 -6.40 4.74 -15.00
C LYS A 147 -5.39 3.85 -14.27
N PHE A 148 -5.69 3.50 -13.02
CA PHE A 148 -4.86 2.61 -12.21
C PHE A 148 -5.15 1.15 -12.51
N ASP A 149 -4.11 0.33 -12.53
CA ASP A 149 -4.18 -1.11 -12.75
C ASP A 149 -3.65 -1.95 -11.58
N CYS A 150 -3.05 -1.30 -10.57
CA CYS A 150 -2.71 -1.91 -9.30
C CYS A 150 -3.05 -0.93 -8.17
N VAL A 151 -3.87 -1.38 -7.22
CA VAL A 151 -4.30 -0.60 -6.06
C VAL A 151 -3.88 -1.34 -4.78
N ILE A 152 -3.21 -0.62 -3.88
CA ILE A 152 -2.78 -1.13 -2.58
C ILE A 152 -3.45 -0.28 -1.51
N VAL A 153 -4.13 -0.91 -0.56
CA VAL A 153 -4.87 -0.23 0.50
C VAL A 153 -4.37 -0.72 1.85
N ASP A 154 -3.42 0.01 2.43
CA ASP A 154 -2.86 -0.20 3.77
C ASP A 154 -3.13 0.98 4.71
N GLY A 155 -3.70 2.04 4.23
CA GLY A 155 -4.07 3.24 4.97
C GLY A 155 -5.47 3.75 4.63
N PRO A 156 -5.96 4.71 5.41
CA PRO A 156 -5.38 5.27 6.64
C PRO A 156 -5.50 4.32 7.84
N PRO A 157 -4.79 4.60 8.95
CA PRO A 157 -4.91 3.80 10.18
C PRO A 157 -6.34 3.80 10.72
N SER A 158 -6.88 2.61 11.02
CA SER A 158 -8.27 2.40 11.43
C SER A 158 -8.63 2.88 12.85
N LYS A 159 -7.67 3.46 13.59
CA LYS A 159 -7.86 3.91 14.99
C LYS A 159 -9.03 4.88 15.17
N ASN A 160 -9.29 5.73 14.20
CA ASN A 160 -10.18 6.89 14.34
C ASN A 160 -11.52 6.73 13.64
N SER A 161 -11.69 5.70 12.81
CA SER A 161 -12.92 5.44 12.09
C SER A 161 -13.00 3.97 11.65
N PRO A 162 -14.11 3.27 11.94
CA PRO A 162 -14.32 1.94 11.37
C PRO A 162 -14.45 2.06 9.85
N PHE A 163 -14.16 0.98 9.13
CA PHE A 163 -14.27 0.89 7.67
C PHE A 163 -13.49 1.96 6.88
N ILE A 164 -12.50 2.61 7.49
CA ILE A 164 -11.82 3.77 6.90
C ILE A 164 -11.15 3.44 5.55
N ARG A 165 -10.74 2.19 5.33
CA ARG A 165 -10.11 1.71 4.09
C ARG A 165 -11.11 1.45 2.96
N PHE A 166 -12.41 1.30 3.28
CA PHE A 166 -13.46 1.04 2.29
C PHE A 166 -13.49 2.12 1.20
N SER A 167 -13.39 3.39 1.57
CA SER A 167 -13.57 4.52 0.65
C SER A 167 -12.60 4.53 -0.53
N ALA A 168 -11.45 3.84 -0.43
CA ALA A 168 -10.49 3.74 -1.52
C ALA A 168 -11.11 3.15 -2.80
N LEU A 169 -11.97 2.14 -2.66
CA LEU A 169 -12.59 1.45 -3.79
C LEU A 169 -13.64 2.30 -4.50
N PRO A 170 -14.69 2.83 -3.83
CA PRO A 170 -15.68 3.69 -4.49
C PRO A 170 -15.04 4.98 -5.04
N TYR A 171 -14.00 5.52 -4.40
CA TYR A 171 -13.27 6.67 -4.95
C TYR A 171 -12.56 6.35 -6.26
N LEU A 172 -11.98 5.15 -6.37
CA LEU A 172 -11.22 4.75 -7.56
C LEU A 172 -12.05 4.07 -8.64
N VAL A 173 -13.31 3.70 -8.41
CA VAL A 173 -14.10 2.87 -9.33
C VAL A 173 -14.08 3.40 -10.78
N ASN A 174 -14.18 4.71 -10.95
CA ASN A 174 -14.11 5.37 -12.26
C ASN A 174 -12.68 5.69 -12.72
N LYS A 175 -11.68 5.35 -11.92
CA LYS A 175 -10.24 5.56 -12.18
C LYS A 175 -9.49 4.23 -12.35
N LEU A 176 -10.19 3.10 -12.37
CA LEU A 176 -9.59 1.78 -12.61
C LEU A 176 -9.46 1.47 -14.10
N ASN A 177 -8.43 0.73 -14.46
CA ASN A 177 -8.25 0.15 -15.78
C ASN A 177 -9.22 -1.04 -15.94
N LYS A 178 -9.35 -1.62 -17.13
CA LYS A 178 -10.16 -2.83 -17.38
C LYS A 178 -9.57 -4.06 -16.70
N ASN A 179 -8.26 -4.18 -16.68
CA ASN A 179 -7.52 -5.23 -15.99
C ASN A 179 -6.79 -4.61 -14.80
N TYR A 180 -7.24 -4.88 -13.60
CA TYR A 180 -6.67 -4.34 -12.38
C TYR A 180 -6.56 -5.40 -11.27
N ALA A 181 -5.70 -5.14 -10.30
CA ALA A 181 -5.64 -5.86 -9.03
C ALA A 181 -5.83 -4.89 -7.86
N ILE A 182 -6.42 -5.38 -6.79
CA ILE A 182 -6.58 -4.65 -5.54
C ILE A 182 -6.04 -5.51 -4.41
N PHE A 183 -5.13 -4.95 -3.62
CA PHE A 183 -4.56 -5.55 -2.42
C PHE A 183 -5.05 -4.77 -1.22
N LEU A 184 -5.78 -5.43 -0.32
CA LEU A 184 -6.27 -4.86 0.93
C LEU A 184 -5.53 -5.53 2.09
N ASP A 185 -4.73 -4.74 2.81
CA ASP A 185 -4.04 -5.22 4.00
C ASP A 185 -5.01 -5.40 5.18
N ASP A 186 -4.56 -6.17 6.18
CA ASP A 186 -5.32 -6.43 7.42
C ASP A 186 -6.66 -7.17 7.23
N TYR A 187 -6.90 -7.82 6.08
CA TYR A 187 -8.15 -8.53 5.79
C TYR A 187 -8.55 -9.57 6.87
N ARG A 188 -7.63 -9.91 7.78
CA ARG A 188 -7.91 -10.82 8.91
C ARG A 188 -8.68 -10.15 10.05
N ARG A 189 -8.73 -8.81 10.09
CA ARG A 189 -9.54 -8.07 11.04
C ARG A 189 -11.02 -8.18 10.62
N GLU A 190 -11.91 -8.33 11.59
CA GLU A 190 -13.34 -8.52 11.30
C GLU A 190 -13.93 -7.36 10.49
N ILE A 191 -13.46 -6.13 10.74
CA ILE A 191 -13.93 -4.94 10.01
C ILE A 191 -13.50 -4.97 8.55
N GLU A 192 -12.26 -5.34 8.26
CA GLU A 192 -11.72 -5.41 6.90
C GLU A 192 -12.32 -6.57 6.09
N LYS A 193 -12.72 -7.67 6.73
CA LYS A 193 -13.46 -8.75 6.07
C LYS A 193 -14.81 -8.30 5.52
N GLU A 194 -15.43 -7.32 6.16
CA GLU A 194 -16.73 -6.82 5.72
C GLU A 194 -16.63 -5.82 4.57
N ILE A 195 -15.40 -5.36 4.24
CA ILE A 195 -15.13 -4.49 3.09
C ILE A 195 -15.13 -5.29 1.77
N LEU A 196 -14.75 -6.57 1.84
CA LEU A 196 -14.69 -7.48 0.71
C LEU A 196 -16.03 -8.19 0.47
#